data_1d1c658d30805e049513136f0b09b454
#
_entry.id   1d1c658d30805e049513136f0b09b454
#
_cell.length_a   1.000
_cell.length_b   1.000
_cell.length_c   1.000
_cell.angle_alpha   90.00
_cell.angle_beta   90.00
_cell.angle_gamma   90.00
#
_symmetry.space_group_name_H-M   'P 1'
#
loop_
_entity.id
_entity.type
_entity.pdbx_description
1 polymer ?
#
loop_
_entity_poly.entity_id
_entity_poly.type
_entity_poly.pdbx_seq_one_letter_code
_entity_poly.pdbx_strand_id
1 'polypeptide(L)'
;MNTLKSLVDSVISDLTENKSIESILLKTQTISHYLKDEEFTTWIKHELNGYGDDEYPLPDYRKINCIVKVDISQPFGRMAKNYPFPCEYIKDDKIRERMTHMTVFESLSEIELMMKDDKHGNDLTMAVPQYIVQNYMAKYVEGYILVANQHINMNNIQAVISKFKSLLLTFFFELNDKMDWDLNFNVMATKQIIKQIMVTNNI
;
A
#
# COMPACT_ATOMS: atom_id res chain seq x y z
N MET A 1 -36.78 -0.08 0.60
CA MET A 1 -35.45 -0.65 0.34
C MET A 1 -34.43 0.23 1.07
N ASN A 2 -33.60 -0.32 1.93
CA ASN A 2 -32.69 0.48 2.75
C ASN A 2 -31.56 1.03 1.81
N THR A 3 -31.43 2.36 1.70
CA THR A 3 -30.49 3.04 0.83
C THR A 3 -29.05 2.60 1.11
N LEU A 4 -28.68 2.40 2.38
CA LEU A 4 -27.35 1.97 2.78
C LEU A 4 -27.05 0.53 2.31
N LYS A 5 -28.01 -0.41 2.48
CA LYS A 5 -27.88 -1.78 1.98
C LYS A 5 -27.63 -1.80 0.46
N SER A 6 -28.41 -1.02 -0.30
CA SER A 6 -28.25 -0.93 -1.75
C SER A 6 -26.89 -0.36 -2.16
N LEU A 7 -26.33 0.59 -1.40
CA LEU A 7 -24.98 1.12 -1.66
C LEU A 7 -23.91 0.07 -1.38
N VAL A 8 -24.02 -0.67 -0.27
CA VAL A 8 -23.11 -1.77 0.07
C VAL A 8 -23.11 -2.83 -1.03
N ASP A 9 -24.31 -3.29 -1.46
CA ASP A 9 -24.42 -4.28 -2.54
C ASP A 9 -23.82 -3.76 -3.86
N SER A 10 -23.99 -2.46 -4.15
CA SER A 10 -23.40 -1.83 -5.32
C SER A 10 -21.86 -1.81 -5.26
N VAL A 11 -21.24 -1.57 -4.09
CA VAL A 11 -19.79 -1.61 -3.95
C VAL A 11 -19.25 -3.04 -4.06
N ILE A 12 -19.95 -4.02 -3.49
CA ILE A 12 -19.59 -5.44 -3.66
C ILE A 12 -19.62 -5.83 -5.14
N SER A 13 -20.64 -5.42 -5.89
CA SER A 13 -20.72 -5.65 -7.33
C SER A 13 -19.56 -4.97 -8.07
N ASP A 14 -19.26 -3.70 -7.78
CA ASP A 14 -18.14 -2.98 -8.42
C ASP A 14 -16.79 -3.63 -8.15
N LEU A 15 -16.56 -4.14 -6.91
CA LEU A 15 -15.34 -4.86 -6.55
C LEU A 15 -15.19 -6.16 -7.35
N THR A 16 -16.28 -6.92 -7.48
CA THR A 16 -16.28 -8.20 -8.21
C THR A 16 -16.19 -8.03 -9.71
N GLU A 17 -16.74 -6.93 -10.26
CA GLU A 17 -16.65 -6.55 -11.68
C GLU A 17 -15.35 -5.80 -12.00
N ASN A 18 -14.46 -5.60 -11.04
CA ASN A 18 -13.18 -4.91 -11.19
C ASN A 18 -13.31 -3.49 -11.77
N LYS A 19 -14.32 -2.72 -11.32
CA LYS A 19 -14.48 -1.31 -11.69
C LYS A 19 -13.27 -0.48 -11.21
N SER A 20 -13.18 0.77 -11.69
CA SER A 20 -12.09 1.68 -11.29
C SER A 20 -12.05 1.88 -9.77
N ILE A 21 -10.84 1.95 -9.23
CA ILE A 21 -10.65 2.10 -7.78
C ILE A 21 -11.26 3.42 -7.27
N GLU A 22 -11.21 4.48 -8.07
CA GLU A 22 -11.81 5.77 -7.75
C GLU A 22 -13.33 5.66 -7.56
N SER A 23 -14.03 4.98 -8.48
CA SER A 23 -15.50 4.78 -8.36
C SER A 23 -15.86 3.99 -7.11
N ILE A 24 -15.09 2.96 -6.79
CA ILE A 24 -15.27 2.13 -5.59
C ILE A 24 -15.09 2.98 -4.33
N LEU A 25 -14.00 3.77 -4.26
CA LEU A 25 -13.67 4.61 -3.11
C LEU A 25 -14.70 5.71 -2.87
N LEU A 26 -15.20 6.40 -3.91
CA LEU A 26 -16.23 7.43 -3.78
C LEU A 26 -17.54 6.87 -3.24
N LYS A 27 -17.96 5.70 -3.71
CA LYS A 27 -19.14 5.01 -3.15
C LYS A 27 -18.90 4.58 -1.70
N THR A 28 -17.71 4.07 -1.40
CA THR A 28 -17.34 3.66 -0.04
C THR A 28 -17.29 4.86 0.91
N GLN A 29 -16.81 6.01 0.45
CA GLN A 29 -16.86 7.27 1.22
C GLN A 29 -18.31 7.67 1.53
N THR A 30 -19.24 7.50 0.59
CA THR A 30 -20.66 7.74 0.85
C THR A 30 -21.19 6.79 1.92
N ILE A 31 -20.82 5.51 1.87
CA ILE A 31 -21.17 4.52 2.89
C ILE A 31 -20.60 4.91 4.25
N SER A 32 -19.33 5.32 4.33
CA SER A 32 -18.69 5.70 5.59
C SER A 32 -19.40 6.86 6.29
N HIS A 33 -19.94 7.79 5.52
CA HIS A 33 -20.75 8.89 6.04
C HIS A 33 -22.04 8.38 6.73
N TYR A 34 -22.70 7.36 6.20
CA TYR A 34 -23.87 6.75 6.82
C TYR A 34 -23.53 5.90 8.04
N LEU A 35 -22.39 5.20 8.01
CA LEU A 35 -21.93 4.34 9.11
C LEU A 35 -21.51 5.15 10.35
N LYS A 36 -21.05 6.40 10.16
CA LYS A 36 -20.59 7.33 11.23
C LYS A 36 -19.50 6.74 12.12
N ASP A 37 -18.65 5.91 11.55
CA ASP A 37 -17.47 5.38 12.21
C ASP A 37 -16.23 6.17 11.77
N GLU A 38 -15.48 6.71 12.75
CA GLU A 38 -14.38 7.61 12.49
C GLU A 38 -13.15 6.86 11.94
N GLU A 39 -12.89 5.65 12.45
CA GLU A 39 -11.73 4.85 12.05
C GLU A 39 -11.88 4.39 10.59
N PHE A 40 -13.03 3.80 10.25
CA PHE A 40 -13.33 3.42 8.87
C PHE A 40 -13.33 4.62 7.92
N THR A 41 -13.93 5.75 8.35
CA THR A 41 -13.95 6.98 7.53
C THR A 41 -12.54 7.51 7.28
N THR A 42 -11.67 7.49 8.29
CA THR A 42 -10.29 7.95 8.19
C THR A 42 -9.49 7.05 7.27
N TRP A 43 -9.62 5.72 7.40
CA TRP A 43 -8.98 4.78 6.49
C TRP A 43 -9.37 5.05 5.03
N ILE A 44 -10.66 5.12 4.70
CA ILE A 44 -11.14 5.38 3.34
C ILE A 44 -10.67 6.74 2.81
N LYS A 45 -10.61 7.78 3.67
CA LYS A 45 -10.09 9.09 3.32
C LYS A 45 -8.61 9.04 2.92
N HIS A 46 -7.79 8.28 3.66
CA HIS A 46 -6.38 8.11 3.32
C HIS A 46 -6.16 7.28 2.05
N GLU A 47 -6.98 6.25 1.83
CA GLU A 47 -6.92 5.50 0.58
C GLU A 47 -7.31 6.33 -0.65
N LEU A 48 -8.24 7.28 -0.48
CA LEU A 48 -8.70 8.17 -1.54
C LEU A 48 -7.72 9.33 -1.84
N ASN A 49 -7.10 9.90 -0.79
CA ASN A 49 -6.28 11.13 -0.92
C ASN A 49 -4.76 10.89 -0.77
N GLY A 50 -4.36 9.67 -0.43
CA GLY A 50 -2.98 9.34 -0.05
C GLY A 50 -2.72 9.57 1.44
N TYR A 51 -1.58 9.04 1.89
CA TYR A 51 -1.08 9.16 3.25
C TYR A 51 -0.05 10.28 3.29
N GLY A 52 -0.42 11.41 3.89
CA GLY A 52 0.46 12.56 4.08
C GLY A 52 1.35 12.44 5.32
N ASP A 53 1.76 13.60 5.86
CA ASP A 53 2.56 13.71 7.08
C ASP A 53 1.73 13.52 8.37
N ASP A 54 0.50 13.01 8.26
CA ASP A 54 -0.38 12.75 9.39
C ASP A 54 0.17 11.61 10.25
N GLU A 55 -0.09 11.65 11.56
CA GLU A 55 0.28 10.59 12.52
C GLU A 55 -0.54 9.29 12.33
N TYR A 56 -1.36 9.19 11.29
CA TYR A 56 -2.16 8.00 11.03
C TYR A 56 -1.27 6.83 10.64
N PRO A 57 -1.37 5.69 11.33
CA PRO A 57 -0.52 4.54 11.05
C PRO A 57 -0.78 4.01 9.63
N LEU A 58 0.30 3.83 8.88
CA LEU A 58 0.22 3.29 7.54
C LEU A 58 -0.11 1.79 7.59
N PRO A 59 -1.12 1.30 6.84
CA PRO A 59 -1.43 -0.11 6.79
C PRO A 59 -0.26 -0.94 6.25
N ASP A 60 -0.06 -2.15 6.78
CA ASP A 60 1.06 -3.01 6.40
C ASP A 60 1.09 -3.35 4.91
N TYR A 61 -0.06 -3.44 4.24
CA TYR A 61 -0.10 -3.73 2.80
C TYR A 61 0.45 -2.59 1.92
N ARG A 62 0.71 -1.42 2.50
CA ARG A 62 1.36 -0.29 1.84
C ARG A 62 2.89 -0.34 1.91
N LYS A 63 3.45 -1.30 2.67
CA LYS A 63 4.88 -1.60 2.68
C LYS A 63 5.16 -2.68 1.66
N ILE A 64 5.92 -2.37 0.63
CA ILE A 64 6.24 -3.28 -0.46
C ILE A 64 7.72 -3.63 -0.48
N ASN A 65 8.02 -4.88 -0.85
CA ASN A 65 9.40 -5.34 -0.96
C ASN A 65 10.10 -4.68 -2.14
N CYS A 66 11.36 -4.30 -1.94
CA CYS A 66 12.25 -3.82 -2.98
C CYS A 66 13.59 -4.54 -2.94
N ILE A 67 14.33 -4.48 -4.05
CA ILE A 67 15.66 -5.04 -4.18
C ILE A 67 16.63 -3.89 -4.44
N VAL A 68 17.72 -3.84 -3.66
CA VAL A 68 18.80 -2.88 -3.92
C VAL A 68 19.72 -3.44 -4.99
N LYS A 69 19.95 -2.65 -6.05
CA LYS A 69 20.98 -2.95 -7.08
C LYS A 69 22.01 -1.83 -7.11
N VAL A 70 23.23 -2.20 -7.35
CA VAL A 70 24.39 -1.28 -7.36
C VAL A 70 25.20 -1.44 -8.64
N ASP A 71 25.77 -0.32 -9.10
CA ASP A 71 26.83 -0.32 -10.09
C ASP A 71 28.17 -0.15 -9.37
N ILE A 72 29.10 -1.04 -9.60
CA ILE A 72 30.38 -1.12 -8.89
C ILE A 72 31.50 -0.94 -9.90
N SER A 73 32.41 0.00 -9.61
CA SER A 73 33.72 0.08 -10.26
C SER A 73 34.72 -0.76 -9.47
N GLN A 74 35.21 -1.82 -10.08
CA GLN A 74 36.19 -2.74 -9.49
C GLN A 74 37.63 -2.42 -9.95
N PRO A 75 38.64 -2.95 -9.23
CA PRO A 75 40.02 -2.83 -9.67
C PRO A 75 40.23 -3.30 -11.12
N PHE A 76 41.25 -2.74 -11.77
CA PHE A 76 41.59 -3.03 -13.18
C PHE A 76 40.54 -2.62 -14.22
N GLY A 77 39.67 -1.63 -13.88
CA GLY A 77 38.70 -1.07 -14.82
C GLY A 77 37.48 -1.98 -15.10
N ARG A 78 37.26 -3.00 -14.29
CA ARG A 78 36.09 -3.84 -14.40
C ARG A 78 34.86 -3.11 -13.84
N MET A 79 33.70 -3.34 -14.45
CA MET A 79 32.42 -2.78 -14.01
C MET A 79 31.41 -3.90 -13.79
N ALA A 80 30.77 -3.91 -12.63
CA ALA A 80 29.57 -4.72 -12.40
C ALA A 80 28.37 -3.78 -12.38
N LYS A 81 27.41 -3.98 -13.29
CA LYS A 81 26.18 -3.17 -13.38
C LYS A 81 24.98 -3.94 -12.88
N ASN A 82 24.07 -3.22 -12.24
CA ASN A 82 22.81 -3.79 -11.71
C ASN A 82 23.06 -5.00 -10.79
N TYR A 83 24.18 -5.01 -10.06
CA TYR A 83 24.51 -6.11 -9.16
C TYR A 83 23.59 -6.07 -7.92
N PRO A 84 22.87 -7.16 -7.58
CA PRO A 84 22.04 -7.21 -6.39
C PRO A 84 22.90 -7.06 -5.13
N PHE A 85 22.61 -6.06 -4.32
CA PHE A 85 23.29 -5.87 -3.05
C PHE A 85 22.58 -6.65 -1.94
N PRO A 86 23.27 -7.58 -1.25
CA PRO A 86 22.68 -8.35 -0.15
C PRO A 86 22.49 -7.46 1.09
N CYS A 87 21.27 -6.97 1.28
CA CYS A 87 20.94 -6.08 2.41
C CYS A 87 21.07 -6.75 3.79
N GLU A 88 21.16 -8.07 3.86
CA GLU A 88 21.42 -8.87 5.06
C GLU A 88 22.75 -8.51 5.74
N TYR A 89 23.71 -7.97 4.99
CA TYR A 89 24.98 -7.49 5.53
C TYR A 89 24.83 -6.23 6.37
N ILE A 90 23.76 -5.46 6.16
CA ILE A 90 23.46 -4.26 6.96
C ILE A 90 22.98 -4.70 8.34
N LYS A 91 23.81 -4.44 9.36
CA LYS A 91 23.54 -4.85 10.75
C LYS A 91 22.50 -3.97 11.44
N ASP A 92 22.34 -2.73 10.98
CA ASP A 92 21.32 -1.81 11.49
C ASP A 92 19.96 -2.20 10.94
N ASP A 93 19.07 -2.68 11.82
CA ASP A 93 17.76 -3.19 11.45
C ASP A 93 16.87 -2.13 10.78
N LYS A 94 16.94 -0.87 11.25
CA LYS A 94 16.15 0.23 10.67
C LYS A 94 16.62 0.57 9.26
N ILE A 95 17.93 0.60 9.05
CA ILE A 95 18.50 0.85 7.72
C ILE A 95 18.21 -0.34 6.81
N ARG A 96 18.34 -1.56 7.30
CA ARG A 96 18.03 -2.77 6.51
C ARG A 96 16.57 -2.79 6.09
N GLU A 97 15.63 -2.53 7.01
CA GLU A 97 14.20 -2.43 6.71
C GLU A 97 13.94 -1.36 5.64
N ARG A 98 14.52 -0.17 5.80
CA ARG A 98 14.42 0.92 4.81
C ARG A 98 14.97 0.54 3.44
N MET A 99 16.00 -0.35 3.38
CA MET A 99 16.60 -0.77 2.12
C MET A 99 15.84 -1.91 1.45
N THR A 100 15.12 -2.72 2.21
CA THR A 100 14.38 -3.89 1.70
C THR A 100 12.90 -3.62 1.48
N HIS A 101 12.38 -2.51 2.03
CA HIS A 101 10.99 -2.12 1.89
C HIS A 101 10.85 -0.66 1.47
N MET A 102 9.84 -0.40 0.67
CA MET A 102 9.39 0.94 0.35
C MET A 102 7.94 1.11 0.82
N THR A 103 7.64 2.30 1.29
CA THR A 103 6.29 2.69 1.70
C THR A 103 5.62 3.46 0.57
N VAL A 104 4.38 3.08 0.24
CA VAL A 104 3.57 3.72 -0.81
C VAL A 104 2.59 4.67 -0.15
N PHE A 105 2.82 5.97 -0.31
CA PHE A 105 2.01 7.04 0.29
C PHE A 105 0.93 7.56 -0.64
N GLU A 106 1.08 7.35 -1.93
CA GLU A 106 0.18 7.86 -2.98
C GLU A 106 -1.24 7.31 -2.80
N SER A 107 -2.25 8.04 -3.25
CA SER A 107 -3.63 7.57 -3.31
C SER A 107 -3.75 6.33 -4.21
N LEU A 108 -4.75 5.49 -3.96
CA LEU A 108 -4.95 4.30 -4.81
C LEU A 108 -5.28 4.67 -6.26
N SER A 109 -5.90 5.84 -6.48
CA SER A 109 -6.19 6.34 -7.83
C SER A 109 -4.93 6.76 -8.56
N GLU A 110 -3.98 7.42 -7.87
CA GLU A 110 -2.66 7.74 -8.43
C GLU A 110 -1.87 6.49 -8.77
N ILE A 111 -1.88 5.49 -7.87
CA ILE A 111 -1.24 4.20 -8.14
C ILE A 111 -1.87 3.53 -9.39
N GLU A 112 -3.20 3.52 -9.51
CA GLU A 112 -3.87 2.96 -10.69
C GLU A 112 -3.50 3.72 -11.97
N LEU A 113 -3.33 5.04 -11.91
CA LEU A 113 -2.88 5.85 -13.04
C LEU A 113 -1.42 5.57 -13.41
N MET A 114 -0.52 5.47 -12.42
CA MET A 114 0.89 5.11 -12.64
C MET A 114 1.03 3.78 -13.36
N MET A 115 0.16 2.82 -13.04
CA MET A 115 0.17 1.50 -13.67
C MET A 115 -0.32 1.50 -15.12
N LYS A 116 -1.12 2.48 -15.52
CA LYS A 116 -1.61 2.64 -16.91
C LYS A 116 -0.59 3.37 -17.80
N ASP A 117 0.43 4.01 -17.22
CA ASP A 117 1.46 4.73 -17.98
C ASP A 117 2.62 3.79 -18.33
N ASP A 118 2.66 3.34 -19.60
CA ASP A 118 3.69 2.44 -20.14
C ASP A 118 5.12 3.03 -20.09
N LYS A 119 5.30 4.30 -19.71
CA LYS A 119 6.61 4.97 -19.71
C LYS A 119 7.57 4.44 -18.63
N HIS A 120 7.05 3.83 -17.58
CA HIS A 120 7.88 3.38 -16.45
C HIS A 120 8.44 1.95 -16.62
N GLY A 121 8.07 1.23 -17.69
CA GLY A 121 8.45 -0.18 -17.82
C GLY A 121 7.93 -1.03 -16.65
N ASN A 122 8.64 -2.13 -16.34
CA ASN A 122 8.21 -3.04 -15.27
C ASN A 122 8.80 -2.71 -13.87
N ASP A 123 9.74 -1.76 -13.79
CA ASP A 123 10.45 -1.45 -12.55
C ASP A 123 10.50 0.08 -12.30
N LEU A 124 10.09 0.49 -11.11
CA LEU A 124 10.41 1.80 -10.56
C LEU A 124 11.74 1.74 -9.84
N THR A 125 12.50 2.83 -9.92
CA THR A 125 13.78 2.94 -9.23
C THR A 125 13.85 4.18 -8.35
N MET A 126 14.36 4.03 -7.14
CA MET A 126 14.61 5.13 -6.22
C MET A 126 16.09 5.10 -5.78
N ALA A 127 16.76 6.25 -5.90
CA ALA A 127 18.16 6.34 -5.51
C ALA A 127 18.35 6.12 -4.01
N VAL A 128 19.31 5.28 -3.64
CA VAL A 128 19.72 5.10 -2.25
C VAL A 128 20.48 6.34 -1.79
N PRO A 129 20.13 6.96 -0.65
CA PRO A 129 20.84 8.12 -0.14
C PRO A 129 22.33 7.85 0.05
N GLN A 130 23.17 8.79 -0.39
CA GLN A 130 24.64 8.63 -0.40
C GLN A 130 25.22 8.31 0.98
N TYR A 131 24.65 8.85 2.05
CA TYR A 131 25.11 8.54 3.41
C TYR A 131 24.92 7.06 3.79
N ILE A 132 23.87 6.40 3.27
CA ILE A 132 23.63 4.96 3.47
C ILE A 132 24.68 4.16 2.68
N VAL A 133 24.92 4.55 1.43
CA VAL A 133 25.95 3.91 0.60
C VAL A 133 27.30 3.94 1.31
N GLN A 134 27.73 5.11 1.79
CA GLN A 134 29.04 5.29 2.41
C GLN A 134 29.17 4.57 3.77
N ASN A 135 28.16 4.67 4.63
CA ASN A 135 28.29 4.18 6.01
C ASN A 135 27.89 2.70 6.17
N TYR A 136 27.00 2.19 5.29
CA TYR A 136 26.42 0.87 5.49
C TYR A 136 26.68 -0.12 4.37
N MET A 137 27.03 0.33 3.14
CA MET A 137 27.17 -0.57 2.00
C MET A 137 28.62 -0.69 1.51
N ALA A 138 29.36 0.41 1.43
CA ALA A 138 30.68 0.47 0.79
C ALA A 138 31.68 -0.56 1.33
N LYS A 139 31.66 -0.86 2.63
CA LYS A 139 32.55 -1.82 3.28
C LYS A 139 32.35 -3.28 2.88
N TYR A 140 31.24 -3.59 2.21
CA TYR A 140 30.90 -4.95 1.78
C TYR A 140 31.12 -5.18 0.28
N VAL A 141 31.71 -4.20 -0.40
CA VAL A 141 31.91 -4.23 -1.83
C VAL A 141 33.42 -4.05 -2.14
N GLU A 142 33.96 -4.91 -2.98
CA GLU A 142 35.32 -4.73 -3.51
C GLU A 142 35.28 -3.69 -4.64
N GLY A 143 35.76 -2.48 -4.36
CA GLY A 143 35.74 -1.35 -5.28
C GLY A 143 34.89 -0.19 -4.79
N TYR A 144 34.31 0.58 -5.71
CA TYR A 144 33.52 1.76 -5.43
C TYR A 144 32.10 1.60 -5.95
N ILE A 145 31.10 1.85 -5.11
CA ILE A 145 29.71 1.94 -5.54
C ILE A 145 29.51 3.27 -6.25
N LEU A 146 29.23 3.24 -7.54
CA LEU A 146 28.97 4.41 -8.37
C LEU A 146 27.49 4.84 -8.30
N VAL A 147 26.59 3.86 -8.33
CA VAL A 147 25.15 4.04 -8.29
C VAL A 147 24.59 2.97 -7.37
N ALA A 148 23.60 3.35 -6.56
CA ALA A 148 22.82 2.42 -5.76
C ALA A 148 21.33 2.83 -5.85
N ASN A 149 20.49 1.91 -6.30
CA ASN A 149 19.05 2.14 -6.44
C ASN A 149 18.26 1.01 -5.78
N GLN A 150 17.14 1.37 -5.14
CA GLN A 150 16.08 0.44 -4.82
C GLN A 150 15.26 0.21 -6.09
N HIS A 151 15.01 -1.03 -6.42
CA HIS A 151 14.17 -1.46 -7.54
C HIS A 151 12.87 -2.04 -7.02
N ILE A 152 11.78 -1.55 -7.53
CA ILE A 152 10.43 -1.93 -7.15
C ILE A 152 9.73 -2.45 -8.39
N ASN A 153 9.30 -3.71 -8.33
CA ASN A 153 8.53 -4.28 -9.41
C ASN A 153 7.10 -3.73 -9.39
N MET A 154 6.57 -3.32 -10.55
CA MET A 154 5.21 -2.78 -10.67
C MET A 154 4.14 -3.75 -10.17
N ASN A 155 4.37 -5.06 -10.24
CA ASN A 155 3.45 -6.06 -9.66
C ASN A 155 3.33 -5.93 -8.14
N ASN A 156 4.40 -5.51 -7.44
CA ASN A 156 4.34 -5.27 -6.00
C ASN A 156 3.47 -4.05 -5.67
N ILE A 157 3.51 -3.03 -6.53
CA ILE A 157 2.65 -1.86 -6.41
C ILE A 157 1.19 -2.23 -6.70
N GLN A 158 0.94 -3.03 -7.74
CA GLN A 158 -0.39 -3.55 -8.04
C GLN A 158 -0.97 -4.37 -6.87
N ALA A 159 -0.13 -5.10 -6.15
CA ALA A 159 -0.55 -5.88 -5.00
C ALA A 159 -1.17 -5.01 -3.89
N VAL A 160 -0.78 -3.73 -3.77
CA VAL A 160 -1.40 -2.77 -2.83
C VAL A 160 -2.89 -2.59 -3.15
N ILE A 161 -3.22 -2.30 -4.43
CA ILE A 161 -4.62 -2.15 -4.87
C ILE A 161 -5.40 -3.46 -4.66
N SER A 162 -4.80 -4.58 -5.04
CA SER A 162 -5.43 -5.90 -4.91
C SER A 162 -5.71 -6.25 -3.46
N LYS A 163 -4.78 -5.94 -2.55
CA LYS A 163 -4.96 -6.18 -1.11
C LYS A 163 -6.03 -5.28 -0.52
N PHE A 164 -6.04 -3.98 -0.89
CA PHE A 164 -7.11 -3.07 -0.49
C PHE A 164 -8.49 -3.58 -0.94
N LYS A 165 -8.65 -3.93 -2.23
CA LYS A 165 -9.91 -4.47 -2.76
C LYS A 165 -10.37 -5.71 -2.01
N SER A 166 -9.44 -6.62 -1.69
CA SER A 166 -9.73 -7.83 -0.92
C SER A 166 -10.19 -7.51 0.50
N LEU A 167 -9.51 -6.60 1.20
CA LEU A 167 -9.88 -6.17 2.56
C LEU A 167 -11.25 -5.49 2.57
N LEU A 168 -11.50 -4.60 1.60
CA LEU A 168 -12.77 -3.90 1.49
C LEU A 168 -13.92 -4.86 1.18
N LEU A 169 -13.70 -5.85 0.32
CA LEU A 169 -14.70 -6.87 0.01
C LEU A 169 -15.01 -7.72 1.24
N THR A 170 -14.00 -8.16 1.98
CA THR A 170 -14.17 -8.89 3.24
C THR A 170 -14.94 -8.05 4.26
N PHE A 171 -14.56 -6.78 4.40
CA PHE A 171 -15.26 -5.85 5.28
C PHE A 171 -16.77 -5.78 4.97
N PHE A 172 -17.15 -5.62 3.71
CA PHE A 172 -18.56 -5.52 3.34
C PHE A 172 -19.31 -6.84 3.45
N PHE A 173 -18.69 -7.98 3.22
CA PHE A 173 -19.30 -9.29 3.49
C PHE A 173 -19.58 -9.46 4.97
N GLU A 174 -18.59 -9.22 5.83
CA GLU A 174 -18.78 -9.33 7.27
C GLU A 174 -19.81 -8.31 7.80
N LEU A 175 -19.85 -7.10 7.22
CA LEU A 175 -20.86 -6.11 7.55
C LEU A 175 -22.28 -6.61 7.17
N ASN A 176 -22.41 -7.19 5.98
CA ASN A 176 -23.66 -7.77 5.51
C ASN A 176 -24.16 -8.91 6.42
N ASP A 177 -23.24 -9.77 6.87
CA ASP A 177 -23.57 -10.93 7.70
C ASP A 177 -23.98 -10.53 9.13
N LYS A 178 -23.41 -9.43 9.65
CA LYS A 178 -23.61 -9.01 11.04
C LYS A 178 -24.70 -7.96 11.21
N MET A 179 -25.08 -7.25 10.13
CA MET A 179 -26.12 -6.21 10.20
C MET A 179 -27.51 -6.74 9.89
N ASP A 180 -28.45 -6.40 10.77
CA ASP A 180 -29.88 -6.55 10.46
C ASP A 180 -30.38 -5.31 9.71
N TRP A 181 -30.50 -5.43 8.39
CA TRP A 181 -30.90 -4.33 7.51
C TRP A 181 -32.36 -3.94 7.58
N ASP A 182 -33.17 -4.76 8.20
CA ASP A 182 -34.64 -4.54 8.35
C ASP A 182 -34.99 -3.78 9.63
N LEU A 183 -34.11 -3.80 10.63
CA LEU A 183 -34.25 -3.03 11.86
C LEU A 183 -33.79 -1.58 11.67
N ASN A 184 -34.34 -0.69 12.51
CA ASN A 184 -33.88 0.69 12.57
C ASN A 184 -32.35 0.75 12.82
N PHE A 185 -31.67 1.43 11.95
CA PHE A 185 -30.20 1.61 12.01
C PHE A 185 -29.77 2.12 13.39
N ASN A 186 -29.10 1.26 14.17
CA ASN A 186 -28.54 1.61 15.47
C ASN A 186 -27.07 1.93 15.35
N VAL A 187 -26.74 3.23 15.37
CA VAL A 187 -25.36 3.73 15.22
C VAL A 187 -24.39 3.09 16.21
N MET A 188 -24.78 2.88 17.48
CA MET A 188 -23.87 2.30 18.48
C MET A 188 -23.56 0.83 18.20
N ALA A 189 -24.60 0.03 17.87
CA ALA A 189 -24.40 -1.38 17.51
C ALA A 189 -23.55 -1.52 16.23
N THR A 190 -23.80 -0.67 15.24
CA THR A 190 -23.04 -0.65 14.00
C THR A 190 -21.57 -0.30 14.21
N LYS A 191 -21.24 0.70 15.05
CA LYS A 191 -19.85 1.03 15.41
C LYS A 191 -19.11 -0.14 16.07
N GLN A 192 -19.78 -0.90 16.93
CA GLN A 192 -19.17 -2.09 17.55
C GLN A 192 -18.87 -3.18 16.51
N ILE A 193 -19.78 -3.40 15.56
CA ILE A 193 -19.59 -4.33 14.44
C ILE A 193 -18.39 -3.89 13.60
N ILE A 194 -18.34 -2.63 13.17
CA ILE A 194 -17.27 -2.07 12.35
C ILE A 194 -15.92 -2.23 13.06
N LYS A 195 -15.82 -1.80 14.31
CA LYS A 195 -14.59 -1.94 15.10
C LYS A 195 -14.10 -3.39 15.16
N GLN A 196 -15.01 -4.34 15.38
CA GLN A 196 -14.66 -5.76 15.38
C GLN A 196 -14.13 -6.21 14.02
N ILE A 197 -14.75 -5.78 12.91
CA ILE A 197 -14.32 -6.13 11.55
C ILE A 197 -12.93 -5.55 11.26
N MET A 198 -12.69 -4.27 11.59
CA MET A 198 -11.42 -3.60 11.34
C MET A 198 -10.27 -4.27 12.12
N VAL A 199 -10.47 -4.53 13.42
CA VAL A 199 -9.47 -5.25 14.24
C VAL A 199 -9.17 -6.65 13.70
N THR A 200 -10.21 -7.41 13.31
CA THR A 200 -10.03 -8.77 12.78
C THR A 200 -9.25 -8.79 11.46
N ASN A 201 -9.40 -7.76 10.64
CA ASN A 201 -8.77 -7.67 9.32
C ASN A 201 -7.48 -6.83 9.31
N ASN A 202 -7.02 -6.34 10.45
CA ASN A 202 -5.85 -5.44 10.59
C ASN A 202 -5.95 -4.20 9.67
N ILE A 203 -7.09 -3.54 9.71
CA ILE A 203 -7.38 -2.30 8.98
C ILE A 203 -7.30 -1.12 9.95
#